data_a5ed221becbff228e3c8c0678c1a1969
#
_entry.id   a5ed221becbff228e3c8c0678c1a1969
#
_cell.length_a   1.000
_cell.length_b   1.000
_cell.length_c   1.000
_cell.angle_alpha   90.00
_cell.angle_beta   90.00
_cell.angle_gamma   90.00
#
_symmetry.space_group_name_H-M   'P 1'
#
loop_
_entity.id
_entity.type
_entity.pdbx_description
1 polymer ?
#
loop_
_entity_poly.entity_id
_entity_poly.type
_entity_poly.pdbx_seq_one_letter_code
_entity_poly.pdbx_strand_id
1 'polypeptide(L)'
;MKELTHIDPLIRQYDAVFCDVWGVVHDGVQVFESAVQALKKIRQMGKSVVLLTNSPRPKEDVVVQLQMMQVDTECYDEIVTSGDVTRDLICSVPRKVFFIGPQRDLVLLEGLSCELVEEGEASAIICSGFLEDLEAIPEAYEGMFRRLRERNLPFICANPDIIVHCGDQEIWCAGALARLYQQLGGEVRIAGKPHAPIYECAFKKLQKIRGIVDKNRVLAIGDGLLTDVKGAIRFGLDSLYIMGAFIIMIIVTMVL
;
A
#
# COMPACT_ATOMS: atom_id res chain seq x y z
N MET A 1 0.62 -14.86 20.28
CA MET A 1 1.64 -14.82 19.20
C MET A 1 2.44 -16.11 19.25
N LYS A 2 2.61 -16.77 18.12
CA LYS A 2 3.41 -18.00 18.02
C LYS A 2 4.51 -17.73 16.99
N GLU A 3 5.76 -17.96 17.38
CA GLU A 3 6.92 -17.87 16.50
C GLU A 3 7.00 -19.12 15.61
N LEU A 4 7.27 -18.92 14.31
CA LEU A 4 7.40 -20.00 13.32
C LEU A 4 8.80 -19.98 12.73
N THR A 5 9.38 -21.17 12.64
CA THR A 5 10.64 -21.40 11.92
C THR A 5 10.42 -21.81 10.44
N HIS A 6 9.21 -22.28 10.10
CA HIS A 6 8.83 -22.71 8.77
C HIS A 6 7.37 -22.32 8.45
N ILE A 7 7.14 -21.75 7.26
CA ILE A 7 5.83 -21.31 6.82
C ILE A 7 4.94 -22.43 6.26
N ASP A 8 5.54 -23.53 5.79
CA ASP A 8 4.83 -24.60 5.07
C ASP A 8 3.60 -25.17 5.80
N PRO A 9 3.68 -25.51 7.12
CA PRO A 9 2.53 -26.05 7.84
C PRO A 9 1.38 -25.04 7.95
N LEU A 10 1.71 -23.75 8.03
CA LEU A 10 0.73 -22.68 8.08
C LEU A 10 0.03 -22.53 6.73
N ILE A 11 0.78 -22.39 5.64
CA ILE A 11 0.26 -22.14 4.29
C ILE A 11 -0.70 -23.23 3.81
N ARG A 12 -0.53 -24.48 4.26
CA ARG A 12 -1.46 -25.60 3.92
C ARG A 12 -2.90 -25.30 4.33
N GLN A 13 -3.13 -24.46 5.33
CA GLN A 13 -4.45 -24.11 5.85
C GLN A 13 -5.17 -23.06 5.01
N TYR A 14 -4.47 -22.38 4.09
CA TYR A 14 -5.01 -21.30 3.27
C TYR A 14 -5.05 -21.68 1.80
N ASP A 15 -5.89 -20.99 1.02
CA ASP A 15 -6.01 -21.13 -0.42
C ASP A 15 -5.30 -19.99 -1.16
N ALA A 16 -5.09 -18.86 -0.49
CA ALA A 16 -4.42 -17.70 -1.05
C ALA A 16 -3.67 -16.90 -0.01
N VAL A 17 -2.75 -16.06 -0.49
CA VAL A 17 -1.95 -15.14 0.31
C VAL A 17 -2.11 -13.72 -0.26
N PHE A 18 -2.33 -12.73 0.62
CA PHE A 18 -2.14 -11.32 0.35
C PHE A 18 -0.80 -10.91 0.95
N CYS A 19 0.19 -10.62 0.12
CA CYS A 19 1.54 -10.38 0.56
C CYS A 19 1.94 -8.93 0.31
N ASP A 20 2.43 -8.25 1.35
CA ASP A 20 3.08 -6.95 1.16
C ASP A 20 4.31 -7.07 0.25
N VAL A 21 4.73 -5.93 -0.30
CA VAL A 21 5.85 -5.84 -1.23
C VAL A 21 7.05 -5.20 -0.56
N TRP A 22 6.91 -3.97 -0.07
CA TRP A 22 8.00 -3.23 0.56
C TRP A 22 8.22 -3.73 1.99
N GLY A 23 9.46 -4.09 2.34
CA GLY A 23 9.80 -4.71 3.62
C GLY A 23 9.61 -6.24 3.66
N VAL A 24 8.94 -6.82 2.65
CA VAL A 24 8.71 -8.28 2.56
C VAL A 24 9.35 -8.89 1.32
N VAL A 25 9.17 -8.30 0.13
CA VAL A 25 9.76 -8.77 -1.13
C VAL A 25 11.07 -8.04 -1.43
N HIS A 26 11.15 -6.75 -1.12
CA HIS A 26 12.34 -5.89 -1.26
C HIS A 26 12.28 -4.73 -0.25
N ASP A 27 13.44 -4.07 -0.04
CA ASP A 27 13.57 -2.86 0.80
C ASP A 27 13.80 -1.57 -0.01
N GLY A 28 13.57 -1.63 -1.32
CA GLY A 28 13.83 -0.53 -2.26
C GLY A 28 15.23 -0.52 -2.85
N VAL A 29 16.18 -1.23 -2.25
CA VAL A 29 17.59 -1.37 -2.71
C VAL A 29 17.87 -2.80 -3.17
N GLN A 30 17.46 -3.77 -2.38
CA GLN A 30 17.70 -5.20 -2.62
C GLN A 30 16.41 -6.02 -2.53
N VAL A 31 16.41 -7.13 -3.27
CA VAL A 31 15.36 -8.14 -3.21
C VAL A 31 15.66 -9.14 -2.11
N PHE A 32 14.66 -9.52 -1.36
CA PHE A 32 14.77 -10.61 -0.40
C PHE A 32 14.50 -11.94 -1.10
N GLU A 33 15.55 -12.57 -1.62
CA GLU A 33 15.46 -13.79 -2.42
C GLU A 33 14.71 -14.91 -1.69
N SER A 34 14.88 -15.02 -0.37
CA SER A 34 14.13 -15.98 0.45
C SER A 34 12.62 -15.79 0.41
N ALA A 35 12.14 -14.54 0.35
CA ALA A 35 10.73 -14.22 0.22
C ALA A 35 10.22 -14.58 -1.17
N VAL A 36 10.95 -14.24 -2.23
CA VAL A 36 10.60 -14.61 -3.62
C VAL A 36 10.47 -16.13 -3.76
N GLN A 37 11.45 -16.89 -3.24
CA GLN A 37 11.40 -18.36 -3.28
C GLN A 37 10.23 -18.93 -2.45
N ALA A 38 9.92 -18.33 -1.30
CA ALA A 38 8.77 -18.73 -0.49
C ALA A 38 7.45 -18.51 -1.25
N LEU A 39 7.29 -17.35 -1.92
CA LEU A 39 6.09 -17.05 -2.72
C LEU A 39 5.96 -17.99 -3.93
N LYS A 40 7.06 -18.30 -4.63
CA LYS A 40 7.07 -19.31 -5.71
C LYS A 40 6.60 -20.67 -5.19
N LYS A 41 7.15 -21.10 -4.04
CA LYS A 41 6.76 -22.38 -3.42
C LYS A 41 5.27 -22.39 -3.06
N ILE A 42 4.73 -21.30 -2.53
CA ILE A 42 3.30 -21.15 -2.24
C ILE A 42 2.49 -21.37 -3.51
N ARG A 43 2.87 -20.77 -4.65
CA ARG A 43 2.18 -20.98 -5.94
C ARG A 43 2.33 -22.40 -6.46
N GLN A 44 3.50 -23.01 -6.33
CA GLN A 44 3.72 -24.43 -6.67
C GLN A 44 2.85 -25.40 -5.85
N MET A 45 2.44 -25.00 -4.65
CA MET A 45 1.45 -25.73 -3.83
C MET A 45 0.00 -25.52 -4.32
N GLY A 46 -0.21 -24.84 -5.44
CA GLY A 46 -1.54 -24.55 -5.99
C GLY A 46 -2.30 -23.44 -5.28
N LYS A 47 -1.60 -22.60 -4.48
CA LYS A 47 -2.17 -21.43 -3.81
C LYS A 47 -2.01 -20.19 -4.69
N SER A 48 -2.90 -19.21 -4.53
CA SER A 48 -2.74 -17.91 -5.21
C SER A 48 -2.01 -16.91 -4.35
N VAL A 49 -1.21 -16.06 -5.00
CA VAL A 49 -0.49 -14.96 -4.36
C VAL A 49 -0.92 -13.64 -5.00
N VAL A 50 -1.50 -12.76 -4.21
CA VAL A 50 -1.79 -11.36 -4.60
C VAL A 50 -0.85 -10.46 -3.82
N LEU A 51 -0.01 -9.72 -4.53
CA LEU A 51 0.82 -8.68 -3.93
C LEU A 51 -0.03 -7.46 -3.58
N LEU A 52 0.15 -6.90 -2.38
CA LEU A 52 -0.67 -5.82 -1.83
C LEU A 52 0.22 -4.71 -1.28
N THR A 53 0.35 -3.61 -2.01
CA THR A 53 1.29 -2.54 -1.65
C THR A 53 0.64 -1.18 -1.44
N ASN A 54 1.20 -0.39 -0.53
CA ASN A 54 0.84 1.02 -0.34
C ASN A 54 1.50 1.98 -1.35
N SER A 55 2.22 1.45 -2.36
CA SER A 55 2.75 2.27 -3.45
C SER A 55 1.67 3.17 -4.05
N PRO A 56 1.94 4.48 -4.24
CA PRO A 56 1.00 5.42 -4.85
C PRO A 56 0.86 5.23 -6.37
N ARG A 57 1.76 4.44 -6.98
CA ARG A 57 1.78 4.22 -8.43
C ARG A 57 0.79 3.14 -8.86
N PRO A 58 0.23 3.22 -10.07
CA PRO A 58 -0.53 2.14 -10.68
C PRO A 58 0.25 0.83 -10.74
N LYS A 59 -0.45 -0.29 -10.82
CA LYS A 59 0.18 -1.63 -10.80
C LYS A 59 1.18 -1.84 -11.93
N GLU A 60 0.93 -1.26 -13.10
CA GLU A 60 1.81 -1.37 -14.28
C GLU A 60 3.22 -0.86 -13.97
N ASP A 61 3.33 0.26 -13.24
CA ASP A 61 4.61 0.84 -12.84
C ASP A 61 5.30 0.01 -11.74
N VAL A 62 4.51 -0.57 -10.83
CA VAL A 62 5.04 -1.49 -9.81
C VAL A 62 5.56 -2.78 -10.47
N VAL A 63 4.88 -3.31 -11.49
CA VAL A 63 5.37 -4.45 -12.27
C VAL A 63 6.72 -4.14 -12.92
N VAL A 64 6.84 -2.96 -13.56
CA VAL A 64 8.12 -2.52 -14.17
C VAL A 64 9.22 -2.41 -13.11
N GLN A 65 8.91 -1.83 -11.95
CA GLN A 65 9.87 -1.74 -10.84
C GLN A 65 10.34 -3.12 -10.38
N LEU A 66 9.43 -4.06 -10.14
CA LEU A 66 9.77 -5.42 -9.71
C LEU A 66 10.61 -6.16 -10.77
N GLN A 67 10.31 -5.96 -12.06
CA GLN A 67 11.11 -6.51 -13.17
C GLN A 67 12.52 -5.92 -13.19
N MET A 68 12.69 -4.60 -13.02
CA MET A 68 14.00 -3.95 -12.91
C MET A 68 14.82 -4.48 -11.74
N MET A 69 14.17 -4.83 -10.65
CA MET A 69 14.76 -5.46 -9.47
C MET A 69 14.97 -6.98 -9.64
N GLN A 70 14.62 -7.54 -10.82
CA GLN A 70 14.73 -8.97 -11.13
C GLN A 70 13.86 -9.88 -10.25
N VAL A 71 12.75 -9.34 -9.72
CA VAL A 71 11.75 -10.16 -9.02
C VAL A 71 11.03 -11.03 -10.06
N ASP A 72 11.05 -12.34 -9.84
CA ASP A 72 10.45 -13.29 -10.75
C ASP A 72 8.92 -13.20 -10.75
N THR A 73 8.32 -13.03 -11.91
CA THR A 73 6.87 -12.94 -12.09
C THR A 73 6.14 -14.23 -11.71
N GLU A 74 6.86 -15.36 -11.60
CA GLU A 74 6.29 -16.61 -11.12
C GLU A 74 5.96 -16.60 -9.61
N CYS A 75 6.39 -15.58 -8.85
CA CYS A 75 6.13 -15.51 -7.41
C CYS A 75 4.74 -14.92 -7.05
N TYR A 76 4.00 -14.36 -8.02
CA TYR A 76 2.66 -13.81 -7.78
C TYR A 76 1.70 -14.03 -8.96
N ASP A 77 0.40 -13.89 -8.70
CA ASP A 77 -0.67 -13.98 -9.72
C ASP A 77 -1.21 -12.60 -10.09
N GLU A 78 -1.23 -11.67 -9.14
CA GLU A 78 -1.80 -10.33 -9.33
C GLU A 78 -1.13 -9.34 -8.35
N ILE A 79 -1.21 -8.04 -8.67
CA ILE A 79 -0.78 -6.92 -7.83
C ILE A 79 -1.97 -5.97 -7.63
N VAL A 80 -2.10 -5.46 -6.40
CA VAL A 80 -3.02 -4.37 -6.04
C VAL A 80 -2.23 -3.29 -5.34
N THR A 81 -2.32 -2.07 -5.84
CA THR A 81 -1.61 -0.92 -5.27
C THR A 81 -2.58 0.05 -4.60
N SER A 82 -2.06 0.82 -3.64
CA SER A 82 -2.81 1.96 -3.10
C SER A 82 -3.15 2.96 -4.20
N GLY A 83 -2.25 3.15 -5.17
CA GLY A 83 -2.49 4.01 -6.33
C GLY A 83 -3.74 3.61 -7.10
N ASP A 84 -3.87 2.33 -7.47
CA ASP A 84 -5.04 1.83 -8.22
C ASP A 84 -6.37 2.13 -7.50
N VAL A 85 -6.45 1.82 -6.19
CA VAL A 85 -7.70 2.05 -5.43
C VAL A 85 -7.94 3.51 -5.10
N THR A 86 -6.89 4.35 -5.08
CA THR A 86 -7.00 5.78 -4.86
C THR A 86 -7.56 6.51 -6.10
N ARG A 87 -7.40 5.96 -7.29
CA ARG A 87 -7.97 6.54 -8.53
C ARG A 87 -9.50 6.69 -8.44
N ASP A 88 -10.20 5.76 -7.79
CA ASP A 88 -11.65 5.87 -7.55
C ASP A 88 -11.97 7.06 -6.62
N LEU A 89 -11.13 7.30 -5.59
CA LEU A 89 -11.28 8.47 -4.72
C LEU A 89 -11.01 9.78 -5.48
N ILE A 90 -10.01 9.81 -6.36
CA ILE A 90 -9.70 10.99 -7.20
C ILE A 90 -10.89 11.30 -8.12
N CYS A 91 -11.53 10.29 -8.71
CA CYS A 91 -12.73 10.48 -9.51
C CYS A 91 -13.93 11.03 -8.72
N SER A 92 -13.93 10.90 -7.40
CA SER A 92 -15.01 11.36 -6.52
C SER A 92 -14.88 12.81 -6.03
N VAL A 93 -13.77 13.49 -6.33
CA VAL A 93 -13.51 14.88 -5.95
C VAL A 93 -13.63 15.84 -7.15
N PRO A 94 -13.69 17.18 -6.92
CA PRO A 94 -13.69 18.15 -7.99
C PRO A 94 -12.46 18.03 -8.90
N ARG A 95 -12.62 18.38 -10.18
CA ARG A 95 -11.62 18.13 -11.23
C ARG A 95 -10.31 18.92 -11.07
N LYS A 96 -10.35 20.13 -10.49
CA LYS A 96 -9.16 20.97 -10.27
C LYS A 96 -8.40 20.46 -9.06
N VAL A 97 -7.26 19.82 -9.28
CA VAL A 97 -6.47 19.18 -8.24
C VAL A 97 -5.08 19.81 -8.12
N PHE A 98 -4.66 20.05 -6.88
CA PHE A 98 -3.29 20.37 -6.55
C PHE A 98 -2.57 19.08 -6.16
N PHE A 99 -1.50 18.76 -6.89
CA PHE A 99 -0.74 17.53 -6.67
C PHE A 99 0.47 17.81 -5.77
N ILE A 100 0.64 16.99 -4.73
CA ILE A 100 1.78 16.99 -3.83
C ILE A 100 2.47 15.65 -3.94
N GLY A 101 3.69 15.63 -4.48
CA GLY A 101 4.48 14.42 -4.69
C GLY A 101 5.54 14.58 -5.75
N PRO A 102 6.43 13.60 -5.91
CA PRO A 102 7.45 13.63 -6.94
C PRO A 102 6.82 13.53 -8.34
N GLN A 103 7.47 14.15 -9.33
CA GLN A 103 6.97 14.21 -10.70
C GLN A 103 6.69 12.83 -11.31
N ARG A 104 7.50 11.82 -10.96
CA ARG A 104 7.30 10.43 -11.42
C ARG A 104 5.95 9.82 -11.02
N ASP A 105 5.30 10.34 -9.97
CA ASP A 105 4.02 9.82 -9.49
C ASP A 105 2.81 10.48 -10.16
N LEU A 106 3.01 11.44 -11.07
CA LEU A 106 1.93 12.02 -11.88
C LEU A 106 1.21 10.97 -12.74
N VAL A 107 1.85 9.84 -13.01
CA VAL A 107 1.23 8.66 -13.64
C VAL A 107 -0.07 8.22 -12.93
N LEU A 108 -0.20 8.49 -11.62
CA LEU A 108 -1.42 8.26 -10.85
C LEU A 108 -2.65 8.95 -11.47
N LEU A 109 -2.45 10.09 -12.12
CA LEU A 109 -3.51 10.92 -12.68
C LEU A 109 -3.77 10.66 -14.17
N GLU A 110 -2.93 9.88 -14.85
CA GLU A 110 -3.06 9.59 -16.27
C GLU A 110 -4.40 8.91 -16.60
N GLY A 111 -5.07 9.43 -17.63
CA GLY A 111 -6.38 8.93 -18.06
C GLY A 111 -7.55 9.29 -17.15
N LEU A 112 -7.32 10.03 -16.05
CA LEU A 112 -8.39 10.58 -15.22
C LEU A 112 -8.85 11.95 -15.72
N SER A 113 -10.14 12.25 -15.51
CA SER A 113 -10.71 13.54 -15.88
C SER A 113 -10.42 14.62 -14.82
N CYS A 114 -9.15 14.77 -14.42
CA CYS A 114 -8.70 15.82 -13.50
C CYS A 114 -7.82 16.84 -14.24
N GLU A 115 -7.74 18.03 -13.68
CA GLU A 115 -6.97 19.18 -14.18
C GLU A 115 -5.97 19.57 -13.10
N LEU A 116 -4.66 19.47 -13.40
CA LEU A 116 -3.61 19.94 -12.53
C LEU A 116 -3.60 21.47 -12.49
N VAL A 117 -3.66 22.03 -11.29
CA VAL A 117 -3.66 23.47 -11.07
C VAL A 117 -2.75 23.83 -9.89
N GLU A 118 -2.39 25.09 -9.79
CA GLU A 118 -1.65 25.64 -8.67
C GLU A 118 -2.48 25.66 -7.37
N GLU A 119 -1.81 25.75 -6.21
CA GLU A 119 -2.43 25.78 -4.88
C GLU A 119 -3.70 26.66 -4.83
N GLY A 120 -3.61 27.88 -5.36
CA GLY A 120 -4.68 28.90 -5.28
C GLY A 120 -5.95 28.53 -6.04
N GLU A 121 -5.88 27.69 -7.08
CA GLU A 121 -7.02 27.33 -7.94
C GLU A 121 -7.62 25.96 -7.60
N ALA A 122 -6.94 25.18 -6.75
CA ALA A 122 -7.33 23.83 -6.45
C ALA A 122 -8.67 23.72 -5.72
N SER A 123 -9.36 22.64 -5.96
CA SER A 123 -10.59 22.23 -5.25
C SER A 123 -10.43 20.90 -4.50
N ALA A 124 -9.31 20.22 -4.70
CA ALA A 124 -8.89 19.02 -3.95
C ALA A 124 -7.36 18.91 -3.95
N ILE A 125 -6.82 18.17 -2.99
CA ILE A 125 -5.40 17.85 -2.86
C ILE A 125 -5.22 16.37 -3.16
N ILE A 126 -4.27 16.02 -4.03
CA ILE A 126 -3.83 14.65 -4.26
C ILE A 126 -2.37 14.54 -3.81
N CYS A 127 -2.11 13.64 -2.87
CA CYS A 127 -0.77 13.50 -2.31
C CYS A 127 -0.26 12.06 -2.48
N SER A 128 0.87 11.92 -3.19
CA SER A 128 1.60 10.65 -3.34
C SER A 128 2.88 10.60 -2.51
N GLY A 129 3.42 11.76 -2.09
CA GLY A 129 4.67 11.89 -1.37
C GLY A 129 5.03 13.33 -1.09
N PHE A 130 6.31 13.58 -0.87
CA PHE A 130 6.87 14.91 -0.64
C PHE A 130 7.27 15.56 -1.98
N LEU A 131 7.21 16.88 -2.04
CA LEU A 131 7.71 17.67 -3.16
C LEU A 131 9.24 17.61 -3.20
N GLU A 132 9.82 17.63 -4.41
CA GLU A 132 11.27 17.52 -4.60
C GLU A 132 12.01 18.82 -4.25
N ASP A 133 11.32 19.96 -4.28
CA ASP A 133 11.85 21.30 -4.02
C ASP A 133 11.60 21.80 -2.59
N LEU A 134 10.96 21.01 -1.75
CA LEU A 134 10.75 21.30 -0.33
C LEU A 134 11.53 20.33 0.57
N GLU A 135 11.83 20.79 1.78
CA GLU A 135 12.43 19.96 2.80
C GLU A 135 11.53 18.74 3.07
N ALA A 136 12.12 17.54 3.05
CA ALA A 136 11.38 16.28 3.18
C ALA A 136 11.00 15.99 4.66
N ILE A 137 10.42 16.99 5.35
CA ILE A 137 9.86 16.87 6.70
C ILE A 137 8.42 17.40 6.71
N PRO A 138 7.49 16.77 7.46
CA PRO A 138 6.10 17.19 7.47
C PRO A 138 5.88 18.64 7.86
N GLU A 139 6.66 19.16 8.80
CA GLU A 139 6.55 20.51 9.35
C GLU A 139 6.75 21.61 8.29
N ALA A 140 7.52 21.35 7.24
CA ALA A 140 7.72 22.29 6.13
C ALA A 140 6.43 22.60 5.37
N TYR A 141 5.43 21.71 5.47
CA TYR A 141 4.13 21.83 4.77
C TYR A 141 3.05 22.54 5.60
N GLU A 142 3.30 22.83 6.88
CA GLU A 142 2.27 23.35 7.78
C GLU A 142 1.64 24.64 7.27
N GLY A 143 2.43 25.59 6.78
CA GLY A 143 1.96 26.86 6.25
C GLY A 143 1.04 26.70 5.04
N MET A 144 1.41 25.83 4.09
CA MET A 144 0.61 25.45 2.95
C MET A 144 -0.71 24.78 3.39
N PHE A 145 -0.62 23.81 4.29
CA PHE A 145 -1.80 23.06 4.74
C PHE A 145 -2.80 23.89 5.52
N ARG A 146 -2.35 24.90 6.27
CA ARG A 146 -3.27 25.86 6.91
C ARG A 146 -4.11 26.62 5.87
N ARG A 147 -3.48 27.14 4.80
CA ARG A 147 -4.19 27.83 3.70
C ARG A 147 -5.17 26.92 2.96
N LEU A 148 -4.76 25.68 2.64
CA LEU A 148 -5.60 24.70 1.95
C LEU A 148 -6.77 24.25 2.85
N ARG A 149 -6.54 24.09 4.16
CA ARG A 149 -7.56 23.75 5.14
C ARG A 149 -8.59 24.86 5.32
N GLU A 150 -8.20 26.13 5.33
CA GLU A 150 -9.13 27.28 5.39
C GLU A 150 -10.15 27.25 4.24
N ARG A 151 -9.75 26.71 3.10
CA ARG A 151 -10.60 26.48 1.93
C ARG A 151 -11.39 25.17 1.99
N ASN A 152 -11.23 24.37 3.04
CA ASN A 152 -11.87 23.06 3.25
C ASN A 152 -11.64 22.07 2.10
N LEU A 153 -10.44 22.02 1.53
CA LEU A 153 -10.14 21.10 0.45
C LEU A 153 -10.02 19.66 0.97
N PRO A 154 -10.65 18.66 0.32
CA PRO A 154 -10.40 17.26 0.64
C PRO A 154 -8.97 16.87 0.23
N PHE A 155 -8.30 16.12 1.10
CA PHE A 155 -6.96 15.59 0.89
C PHE A 155 -7.04 14.10 0.57
N ILE A 156 -6.65 13.70 -0.63
CA ILE A 156 -6.59 12.30 -1.05
C ILE A 156 -5.15 11.81 -0.90
N CYS A 157 -4.94 10.86 0.00
CA CYS A 157 -3.64 10.26 0.26
C CYS A 157 -3.48 8.95 -0.53
N ALA A 158 -2.53 8.93 -1.45
CA ALA A 158 -2.27 7.76 -2.31
C ALA A 158 -1.26 6.76 -1.71
N ASN A 159 -0.48 7.17 -0.71
CA ASN A 159 0.43 6.30 0.04
C ASN A 159 0.22 6.51 1.54
N PRO A 160 -0.50 5.62 2.24
CA PRO A 160 -0.81 5.80 3.67
C PRO A 160 0.35 5.54 4.63
N ASP A 161 1.49 5.03 4.18
CA ASP A 161 2.65 4.83 5.04
C ASP A 161 3.15 6.17 5.59
N ILE A 162 3.62 6.16 6.83
CA ILE A 162 4.20 7.34 7.47
C ILE A 162 5.68 7.45 7.09
N ILE A 163 6.42 6.36 7.28
CA ILE A 163 7.84 6.20 6.98
C ILE A 163 8.02 4.83 6.35
N VAL A 164 8.93 4.72 5.39
CA VAL A 164 9.47 3.46 4.87
C VAL A 164 10.99 3.47 5.00
N HIS A 165 11.57 2.28 5.17
CA HIS A 165 13.02 2.11 5.11
C HIS A 165 13.44 1.80 3.67
N CYS A 166 14.43 2.52 3.15
CA CYS A 166 15.09 2.25 1.87
C CYS A 166 16.56 1.97 2.16
N GLY A 167 16.91 0.69 2.29
CA GLY A 167 18.16 0.29 2.92
C GLY A 167 18.23 0.82 4.35
N ASP A 168 19.30 1.58 4.68
CA ASP A 168 19.51 2.19 5.99
C ASP A 168 18.84 3.57 6.16
N GLN A 169 18.14 4.08 5.16
CA GLN A 169 17.52 5.41 5.20
C GLN A 169 16.03 5.33 5.50
N GLU A 170 15.57 6.19 6.41
CA GLU A 170 14.15 6.44 6.65
C GLU A 170 13.64 7.51 5.66
N ILE A 171 12.58 7.18 4.94
CA ILE A 171 11.94 8.08 3.97
C ILE A 171 10.50 8.34 4.41
N TRP A 172 10.17 9.62 4.61
CA TRP A 172 8.81 10.05 4.88
C TRP A 172 7.90 9.81 3.67
N CYS A 173 6.68 9.33 3.93
CA CYS A 173 5.66 9.08 2.92
C CYS A 173 4.45 10.00 3.06
N ALA A 174 3.56 9.99 2.06
CA ALA A 174 2.38 10.85 2.02
C ALA A 174 1.47 10.71 3.24
N GLY A 175 1.45 9.56 3.90
CA GLY A 175 0.70 9.36 5.15
C GLY A 175 1.12 10.29 6.27
N ALA A 176 2.39 10.71 6.33
CA ALA A 176 2.85 11.72 7.30
C ALA A 176 2.21 13.09 7.02
N LEU A 177 2.15 13.49 5.74
CA LEU A 177 1.50 14.73 5.30
C LEU A 177 -0.02 14.67 5.52
N ALA A 178 -0.64 13.55 5.22
CA ALA A 178 -2.06 13.30 5.48
C ALA A 178 -2.39 13.43 6.98
N ARG A 179 -1.54 12.88 7.84
CA ARG A 179 -1.66 13.00 9.30
C ARG A 179 -1.55 14.44 9.77
N LEU A 180 -0.58 15.21 9.25
CA LEU A 180 -0.43 16.63 9.56
C LEU A 180 -1.69 17.42 9.13
N TYR A 181 -2.16 17.20 7.89
CA TYR A 181 -3.37 17.86 7.39
C TYR A 181 -4.60 17.56 8.27
N GLN A 182 -4.75 16.31 8.70
CA GLN A 182 -5.83 15.89 9.60
C GLN A 182 -5.71 16.54 10.99
N GLN A 183 -4.50 16.68 11.53
CA GLN A 183 -4.25 17.37 12.80
C GLN A 183 -4.61 18.86 12.74
N LEU A 184 -4.49 19.48 11.58
CA LEU A 184 -4.94 20.84 11.33
C LEU A 184 -6.46 20.95 11.11
N GLY A 185 -7.20 19.85 11.21
CA GLY A 185 -8.65 19.78 11.05
C GLY A 185 -9.12 19.62 9.61
N GLY A 186 -8.23 19.18 8.69
CA GLY A 186 -8.57 18.90 7.29
C GLY A 186 -9.22 17.53 7.11
N GLU A 187 -10.04 17.38 6.06
CA GLU A 187 -10.63 16.11 5.66
C GLU A 187 -9.59 15.29 4.87
N VAL A 188 -9.33 14.05 5.32
CA VAL A 188 -8.41 13.11 4.65
C VAL A 188 -9.15 11.86 4.22
N ARG A 189 -8.93 11.42 2.98
CA ARG A 189 -9.46 10.18 2.40
C ARG A 189 -8.31 9.28 1.97
N ILE A 190 -8.37 8.01 2.37
CA ILE A 190 -7.32 7.01 2.17
C ILE A 190 -7.96 5.70 1.72
N ALA A 191 -7.40 5.05 0.68
CA ALA A 191 -7.88 3.76 0.18
C ALA A 191 -6.90 2.60 0.43
N GLY A 192 -5.59 2.88 0.63
CA GLY A 192 -4.55 1.88 0.89
C GLY A 192 -4.63 1.24 2.29
N LYS A 193 -3.73 0.31 2.60
CA LYS A 193 -3.65 -0.36 3.92
C LYS A 193 -3.47 0.68 5.05
N PRO A 194 -4.17 0.58 6.17
CA PRO A 194 -5.01 -0.51 6.68
C PRO A 194 -6.52 -0.37 6.35
N HIS A 195 -6.90 0.37 5.32
CA HIS A 195 -8.29 0.66 4.97
C HIS A 195 -8.89 -0.44 4.09
N ALA A 196 -10.21 -0.67 4.22
CA ALA A 196 -10.92 -1.76 3.55
C ALA A 196 -10.83 -1.74 2.01
N PRO A 197 -10.86 -0.59 1.29
CA PRO A 197 -10.92 -0.58 -0.17
C PRO A 197 -9.84 -1.40 -0.86
N ILE A 198 -8.58 -1.36 -0.37
CA ILE A 198 -7.49 -2.13 -0.99
C ILE A 198 -7.68 -3.63 -0.82
N TYR A 199 -8.15 -4.08 0.36
CA TYR A 199 -8.46 -5.49 0.63
C TYR A 199 -9.66 -5.98 -0.18
N GLU A 200 -10.70 -5.16 -0.33
CA GLU A 200 -11.86 -5.47 -1.17
C GLU A 200 -11.46 -5.62 -2.64
N CYS A 201 -10.60 -4.74 -3.15
CA CYS A 201 -10.05 -4.83 -4.49
C CYS A 201 -9.24 -6.13 -4.66
N ALA A 202 -8.34 -6.43 -3.71
CA ALA A 202 -7.54 -7.65 -3.73
C ALA A 202 -8.41 -8.91 -3.70
N PHE A 203 -9.45 -8.93 -2.87
CA PHE A 203 -10.37 -10.06 -2.76
C PHE A 203 -11.18 -10.26 -4.05
N LYS A 204 -11.67 -9.19 -4.67
CA LYS A 204 -12.34 -9.23 -5.99
C LYS A 204 -11.42 -9.80 -7.09
N LYS A 205 -10.13 -9.39 -7.11
CA LYS A 205 -9.14 -9.91 -8.05
C LYS A 205 -8.84 -11.38 -7.78
N LEU A 206 -8.70 -11.78 -6.51
CA LEU A 206 -8.53 -13.18 -6.12
C LEU A 206 -9.71 -14.04 -6.57
N GLN A 207 -10.95 -13.58 -6.43
CA GLN A 207 -12.15 -14.27 -6.90
C GLN A 207 -12.17 -14.45 -8.42
N LYS A 208 -11.61 -13.51 -9.19
CA LYS A 208 -11.46 -13.67 -10.66
C LYS A 208 -10.47 -14.78 -11.01
N ILE A 209 -9.45 -15.02 -10.19
CA ILE A 209 -8.43 -16.06 -10.40
C ILE A 209 -8.93 -17.43 -9.96
N ARG A 210 -9.63 -17.54 -8.83
CA ARG A 210 -9.96 -18.81 -8.18
C ARG A 210 -11.46 -19.14 -8.14
N GLY A 211 -12.34 -18.21 -8.50
CA GLY A 211 -13.78 -18.37 -8.27
C GLY A 211 -14.16 -18.07 -6.82
N ILE A 212 -15.00 -18.91 -6.22
CA ILE A 212 -15.46 -18.72 -4.83
C ILE A 212 -14.31 -19.03 -3.86
N VAL A 213 -13.97 -18.07 -3.02
CA VAL A 213 -12.94 -18.20 -1.99
C VAL A 213 -13.54 -17.85 -0.63
N ASP A 214 -13.32 -18.71 0.36
CA ASP A 214 -13.62 -18.39 1.76
C ASP A 214 -12.57 -17.40 2.29
N LYS A 215 -13.03 -16.30 2.87
CA LYS A 215 -12.17 -15.26 3.44
C LYS A 215 -11.25 -15.81 4.54
N ASN A 216 -11.75 -16.77 5.35
CA ASN A 216 -10.98 -17.43 6.40
C ASN A 216 -9.83 -18.31 5.85
N ARG A 217 -9.77 -18.50 4.55
CA ARG A 217 -8.71 -19.25 3.86
C ARG A 217 -7.76 -18.36 3.09
N VAL A 218 -7.72 -17.07 3.45
CA VAL A 218 -6.77 -16.09 2.92
C VAL A 218 -5.88 -15.60 4.07
N LEU A 219 -4.56 -15.69 3.89
CA LEU A 219 -3.55 -15.22 4.83
C LEU A 219 -2.96 -13.90 4.34
N ALA A 220 -2.95 -12.88 5.20
CA ALA A 220 -2.18 -11.65 4.95
C ALA A 220 -0.77 -11.80 5.48
N ILE A 221 0.24 -11.36 4.73
CA ILE A 221 1.66 -11.34 5.13
C ILE A 221 2.18 -9.92 4.99
N GLY A 222 2.82 -9.38 6.01
CA GLY A 222 3.39 -8.03 5.98
C GLY A 222 4.27 -7.72 7.18
N ASP A 223 5.04 -6.63 7.09
CA ASP A 223 5.94 -6.14 8.13
C ASP A 223 5.42 -4.89 8.85
N GLY A 224 4.32 -4.30 8.38
CA GLY A 224 3.70 -3.12 8.95
C GLY A 224 2.64 -3.45 10.01
N LEU A 225 2.89 -3.20 11.31
CA LEU A 225 1.88 -3.41 12.36
C LEU A 225 0.64 -2.52 12.17
N LEU A 226 0.83 -1.26 11.75
CA LEU A 226 -0.24 -0.27 11.63
C LEU A 226 -0.93 -0.29 10.24
N THR A 227 -0.33 -0.95 9.26
CA THR A 227 -0.82 -1.09 7.89
C THR A 227 -1.28 -2.51 7.63
N ASP A 228 -0.38 -3.47 7.54
CA ASP A 228 -0.68 -4.86 7.17
C ASP A 228 -1.47 -5.59 8.24
N VAL A 229 -0.91 -5.69 9.45
CA VAL A 229 -1.52 -6.45 10.55
C VAL A 229 -2.87 -5.83 10.93
N LYS A 230 -2.89 -4.52 11.16
CA LYS A 230 -4.12 -3.81 11.50
C LYS A 230 -5.18 -3.92 10.40
N GLY A 231 -4.77 -3.82 9.14
CA GLY A 231 -5.67 -3.90 8.00
C GLY A 231 -6.24 -5.31 7.81
N ALA A 232 -5.39 -6.35 7.89
CA ALA A 232 -5.81 -7.75 7.85
C ALA A 232 -6.84 -8.06 8.93
N ILE A 233 -6.56 -7.70 10.19
CA ILE A 233 -7.48 -7.88 11.33
C ILE A 233 -8.82 -7.19 11.06
N ARG A 234 -8.81 -5.92 10.62
CA ARG A 234 -10.05 -5.16 10.34
C ARG A 234 -10.85 -5.76 9.19
N PHE A 235 -10.15 -6.32 8.21
CA PHE A 235 -10.80 -6.99 7.08
C PHE A 235 -11.26 -8.41 7.42
N GLY A 236 -10.85 -8.98 8.56
CA GLY A 236 -11.21 -10.33 9.04
C GLY A 236 -10.34 -11.43 8.41
N LEU A 237 -9.06 -11.15 8.17
CA LEU A 237 -8.07 -12.12 7.73
C LEU A 237 -7.12 -12.49 8.88
N ASP A 238 -6.60 -13.70 8.82
CA ASP A 238 -5.41 -14.04 9.61
C ASP A 238 -4.19 -13.28 9.07
N SER A 239 -3.26 -12.93 9.95
CA SER A 239 -2.08 -12.18 9.59
C SER A 239 -0.80 -12.85 10.05
N LEU A 240 0.16 -12.94 9.14
CA LEU A 240 1.54 -13.33 9.39
C LEU A 240 2.40 -12.07 9.40
N TYR A 241 2.90 -11.71 10.57
CA TYR A 241 3.79 -10.56 10.75
C TYR A 241 5.25 -10.96 10.55
N ILE A 242 5.95 -10.25 9.64
CA ILE A 242 7.37 -10.44 9.35
C ILE A 242 8.18 -9.42 10.16
N MET A 243 9.10 -9.89 10.99
CA MET A 243 10.04 -9.05 11.74
C MET A 243 11.44 -9.20 11.17
N GLY A 244 11.85 -8.28 10.30
CA GLY A 244 13.14 -8.36 9.61
C GLY A 244 13.30 -9.60 8.73
N ALA A 245 14.46 -9.80 8.13
CA ALA A 245 14.70 -10.85 7.14
C ALA A 245 14.61 -12.30 7.68
N PHE A 246 14.50 -12.54 9.00
CA PHE A 246 14.69 -13.87 9.60
C PHE A 246 13.71 -14.28 10.70
N ILE A 247 12.82 -13.44 11.21
CA ILE A 247 11.91 -13.78 12.32
C ILE A 247 10.47 -13.58 11.87
N ILE A 248 9.70 -14.67 11.89
CA ILE A 248 8.28 -14.69 11.51
C ILE A 248 7.44 -14.83 12.79
N MET A 249 6.58 -13.86 13.09
CA MET A 249 5.60 -13.93 14.17
C MET A 249 4.19 -14.05 13.61
N ILE A 250 3.41 -15.04 14.05
CA ILE A 250 2.02 -15.19 13.67
C ILE A 250 1.14 -14.43 14.65
N ILE A 251 0.27 -13.58 14.12
CA ILE A 251 -0.88 -13.05 14.84
C ILE A 251 -2.11 -13.74 14.24
N VAL A 252 -2.59 -14.77 14.86
CA VAL A 252 -3.86 -15.40 14.48
C VAL A 252 -4.98 -14.55 15.06
N THR A 253 -5.80 -13.99 14.20
CA THR A 253 -7.04 -13.34 14.63
C THR A 253 -8.09 -14.42 14.76
N MET A 254 -8.38 -14.84 15.98
CA MET A 254 -9.64 -15.57 16.17
C MET A 254 -10.78 -14.60 15.95
N VAL A 255 -11.49 -14.75 14.84
CA VAL A 255 -12.80 -14.14 14.65
C VAL A 255 -13.73 -14.83 15.64
N LEU A 256 -14.11 -14.13 16.70
CA LEU A 256 -15.18 -14.54 17.61
C LEU A 256 -16.53 -14.39 16.94
#